data_96c6cb9f641e5fb09bb619fa7d62c373
#
_entry.id   96c6cb9f641e5fb09bb619fa7d62c373
#
_cell.length_a   1.000
_cell.length_b   1.000
_cell.length_c   1.000
_cell.angle_alpha   90.00
_cell.angle_beta   90.00
_cell.angle_gamma   90.00
#
_symmetry.space_group_name_H-M   'P 1'
#
loop_
_entity.id
_entity.type
_entity.pdbx_description
1 polymer ?
#
loop_
_entity_poly.entity_id
_entity_poly.type
_entity_poly.pdbx_seq_one_letter_code
_entity_poly.pdbx_strand_id
1 'polypeptide(L)'
;VISCLEEPIVNLDQASELCIRFLPLWEKNINIYEDVAKLSSLTNKDRNFLVGRYLNWETNLLKHLGYGFNFKYCYVSQKKSNTHFISPRTGNAVSFEVGKKLAHKLFRIPLCMKEGFQKNYYEDYLDAMKINLFFLKKILDNKNLKFIYRDQIFKYYNDL
;
A
#
# COMPACT_ATOMS: atom_id res chain seq x y z
N VAL A 1 -9.44 15.18 -34.89
CA VAL A 1 -8.84 14.04 -34.13
C VAL A 1 -8.59 14.57 -32.72
N ILE A 2 -9.56 14.33 -31.82
CA ILE A 2 -9.43 14.66 -30.41
C ILE A 2 -8.54 13.55 -29.84
N SER A 3 -7.27 13.88 -29.55
CA SER A 3 -6.43 13.02 -28.73
C SER A 3 -7.10 12.92 -27.38
N CYS A 4 -7.66 11.77 -27.03
CA CYS A 4 -8.00 11.45 -25.67
C CYS A 4 -6.72 11.63 -24.84
N LEU A 5 -6.62 12.73 -24.13
CA LEU A 5 -5.65 12.87 -23.06
C LEU A 5 -6.07 11.81 -22.03
N GLU A 6 -5.37 10.69 -22.03
CA GLU A 6 -5.56 9.68 -20.99
C GLU A 6 -5.28 10.37 -19.65
N GLU A 7 -6.29 10.49 -18.82
CA GLU A 7 -6.12 11.04 -17.49
C GLU A 7 -5.04 10.25 -16.75
N PRO A 8 -4.19 10.92 -15.97
CA PRO A 8 -3.14 10.23 -15.22
C PRO A 8 -3.81 9.23 -14.27
N ILE A 9 -3.36 7.96 -14.33
CA ILE A 9 -3.89 6.88 -13.49
C ILE A 9 -3.68 7.16 -12.01
N VAL A 10 -2.61 7.87 -11.68
CA VAL A 10 -2.29 8.33 -10.32
C VAL A 10 -2.26 9.84 -10.34
N ASN A 11 -3.16 10.43 -9.59
CA ASN A 11 -3.23 11.86 -9.39
C ASN A 11 -3.39 12.18 -7.88
N LEU A 12 -3.56 13.45 -7.56
CA LEU A 12 -3.79 13.89 -6.17
C LEU A 12 -5.08 13.33 -5.54
N ASP A 13 -6.06 12.94 -6.34
CA ASP A 13 -7.37 12.57 -5.84
C ASP A 13 -7.32 11.30 -4.99
N GLN A 14 -6.52 10.30 -5.41
CA GLN A 14 -6.35 9.06 -4.66
C GLN A 14 -5.71 9.30 -3.29
N ALA A 15 -4.64 10.10 -3.25
CA ALA A 15 -3.97 10.42 -2.00
C ALA A 15 -4.83 11.32 -1.11
N SER A 16 -5.50 12.31 -1.68
CA SER A 16 -6.40 13.21 -0.97
C SER A 16 -7.59 12.47 -0.36
N GLU A 17 -8.18 11.52 -1.09
CA GLU A 17 -9.27 10.68 -0.57
C GLU A 17 -8.86 9.96 0.71
N LEU A 18 -7.66 9.38 0.75
CA LEU A 18 -7.16 8.68 1.93
C LEU A 18 -6.80 9.66 3.05
N CYS A 19 -6.15 10.78 2.74
CA CYS A 19 -5.81 11.78 3.75
C CYS A 19 -7.07 12.30 4.46
N ILE A 20 -8.12 12.65 3.74
CA ILE A 20 -9.37 13.17 4.31
C ILE A 20 -10.04 12.13 5.22
N ARG A 21 -9.94 10.85 4.87
CA ARG A 21 -10.62 9.78 5.63
C ARG A 21 -9.86 9.31 6.85
N PHE A 22 -8.54 9.37 6.83
CA PHE A 22 -7.69 8.72 7.84
C PHE A 22 -6.92 9.70 8.73
N LEU A 23 -6.73 10.94 8.30
CA LEU A 23 -5.97 11.91 9.07
C LEU A 23 -6.91 12.88 9.80
N PRO A 24 -6.72 13.08 11.12
CA PRO A 24 -7.46 14.10 11.84
C PRO A 24 -7.19 15.50 11.29
N LEU A 25 -8.22 16.30 11.10
CA LEU A 25 -8.14 17.67 10.54
C LEU A 25 -7.25 18.61 11.38
N TRP A 26 -7.03 18.28 12.64
CA TRP A 26 -6.34 19.14 13.63
C TRP A 26 -4.89 18.75 13.87
N GLU A 27 -4.44 17.59 13.34
CA GLU A 27 -3.07 17.15 13.50
C GLU A 27 -2.18 17.62 12.37
N LYS A 28 -1.00 18.15 12.72
CA LYS A 28 0.00 18.53 11.72
C LYS A 28 0.73 17.28 11.22
N ASN A 29 0.21 16.66 10.17
CA ASN A 29 0.84 15.52 9.51
C ASN A 29 1.74 15.99 8.32
N ILE A 30 2.69 16.88 8.62
CA ILE A 30 3.52 17.55 7.61
C ILE A 30 4.19 16.55 6.66
N ASN A 31 4.78 15.49 7.20
CA ASN A 31 5.50 14.49 6.39
C ASN A 31 4.59 13.78 5.37
N ILE A 32 3.35 13.49 5.75
CA ILE A 32 2.39 12.85 4.85
C ILE A 32 1.98 13.81 3.73
N TYR A 33 1.72 15.06 4.07
CA TYR A 33 1.36 16.08 3.07
C TYR A 33 2.53 16.40 2.13
N GLU A 34 3.75 16.46 2.62
CA GLU A 34 4.95 16.62 1.79
C GLU A 34 5.12 15.44 0.82
N ASP A 35 4.83 14.23 1.26
CA ASP A 35 4.89 13.04 0.40
C ASP A 35 3.77 13.03 -0.65
N VAL A 36 2.57 13.54 -0.32
CA VAL A 36 1.50 13.77 -1.30
C VAL A 36 1.93 14.82 -2.34
N ALA A 37 2.53 15.92 -1.89
CA ALA A 37 3.05 16.94 -2.80
C ALA A 37 4.14 16.39 -3.74
N LYS A 38 5.01 15.51 -3.25
CA LYS A 38 5.98 14.79 -4.09
C LYS A 38 5.29 13.88 -5.13
N LEU A 39 4.20 13.20 -4.78
CA LEU A 39 3.43 12.41 -5.74
C LEU A 39 2.87 13.29 -6.86
N SER A 40 2.34 14.46 -6.52
CA SER A 40 1.76 15.38 -7.50
C SER A 40 2.77 15.98 -8.47
N SER A 41 4.02 16.09 -8.04
CA SER A 41 5.11 16.65 -8.86
C SER A 41 5.73 15.64 -9.83
N LEU A 42 5.31 14.37 -9.81
CA LEU A 42 5.85 13.34 -10.69
C LEU A 42 5.39 13.56 -12.14
N THR A 43 6.35 13.77 -13.03
CA THR A 43 6.12 13.97 -14.46
C THR A 43 6.38 12.71 -15.29
N ASN A 44 6.73 11.60 -14.65
CA ASN A 44 7.03 10.35 -15.34
C ASN A 44 5.76 9.79 -15.98
N LYS A 45 5.88 9.37 -17.24
CA LYS A 45 4.78 8.75 -17.99
C LYS A 45 4.69 7.23 -17.79
N ASP A 46 5.67 6.62 -17.12
CA ASP A 46 5.61 5.20 -16.78
C ASP A 46 4.57 4.98 -15.69
N ARG A 47 3.46 4.37 -16.08
CA ARG A 47 2.32 4.09 -15.20
C ARG A 47 2.70 3.19 -14.03
N ASN A 48 3.52 2.18 -14.27
CA ASN A 48 3.97 1.27 -13.22
C ASN A 48 4.83 1.99 -12.19
N PHE A 49 5.69 2.89 -12.63
CA PHE A 49 6.46 3.74 -11.73
C PHE A 49 5.55 4.60 -10.85
N LEU A 50 4.54 5.25 -11.44
CA LEU A 50 3.60 6.10 -10.70
C LEU A 50 2.81 5.30 -9.67
N VAL A 51 2.28 4.14 -10.06
CA VAL A 51 1.56 3.25 -9.14
C VAL A 51 2.47 2.73 -8.03
N GLY A 52 3.71 2.37 -8.33
CA GLY A 52 4.69 1.98 -7.32
C GLY A 52 4.95 3.10 -6.31
N ARG A 53 5.08 4.35 -6.77
CA ARG A 53 5.23 5.52 -5.87
C ARG A 53 4.00 5.72 -4.99
N TYR A 54 2.81 5.60 -5.56
CA TYR A 54 1.56 5.67 -4.81
C TYR A 54 1.46 4.56 -3.76
N LEU A 55 1.74 3.30 -4.11
CA LEU A 55 1.70 2.18 -3.18
C LEU A 55 2.72 2.32 -2.05
N ASN A 56 3.91 2.84 -2.34
CA ASN A 56 4.89 3.15 -1.32
C ASN A 56 4.37 4.20 -0.33
N TRP A 57 3.75 5.26 -0.85
CA TRP A 57 3.12 6.28 -0.02
C TRP A 57 1.97 5.71 0.82
N GLU A 58 1.07 4.92 0.22
CA GLU A 58 -0.05 4.29 0.91
C GLU A 58 0.41 3.34 2.04
N THR A 59 1.47 2.57 1.78
CA THR A 59 2.08 1.70 2.80
C THR A 59 2.69 2.52 3.94
N ASN A 60 3.29 3.66 3.65
CA ASN A 60 3.82 4.57 4.68
C ASN A 60 2.69 5.25 5.47
N LEU A 61 1.57 5.58 4.84
CA LEU A 61 0.37 6.04 5.53
C LEU A 61 -0.11 4.99 6.55
N LEU A 62 -0.21 3.73 6.14
CA LEU A 62 -0.59 2.63 7.04
C LEU A 62 0.39 2.46 8.22
N LYS A 63 1.68 2.62 8.00
CA LYS A 63 2.69 2.63 9.09
C LYS A 63 2.45 3.80 10.04
N HIS A 64 2.16 4.97 9.53
CA HIS A 64 1.82 6.14 10.35
C HIS A 64 0.56 5.90 11.19
N LEU A 65 -0.43 5.20 10.63
CA LEU A 65 -1.65 4.82 11.32
C LEU A 65 -1.49 3.64 12.30
N GLY A 66 -0.27 3.16 12.51
CA GLY A 66 0.08 2.19 13.56
C GLY A 66 0.28 0.76 13.11
N TYR A 67 0.19 0.44 11.81
CA TYR A 67 0.54 -0.89 11.32
C TYR A 67 2.04 -1.04 11.10
N GLY A 68 2.62 -2.13 11.64
CA GLY A 68 4.06 -2.26 11.76
C GLY A 68 4.81 -2.43 10.45
N PHE A 69 4.36 -3.22 9.50
CA PHE A 69 5.01 -3.56 8.21
C PHE A 69 6.55 -3.56 8.27
N ASN A 70 7.10 -4.04 9.38
CA ASN A 70 8.53 -4.21 9.51
C ASN A 70 8.92 -5.61 9.06
N PHE A 71 9.47 -5.70 7.86
CA PHE A 71 9.80 -6.98 7.23
C PHE A 71 11.21 -7.49 7.58
N LYS A 72 11.97 -6.78 8.41
CA LYS A 72 13.33 -7.18 8.80
C LYS A 72 13.37 -8.21 9.94
N TYR A 73 12.30 -8.24 10.73
CA TYR A 73 12.24 -9.08 11.94
C TYR A 73 10.95 -9.89 11.95
N CYS A 74 11.07 -11.15 12.36
CA CYS A 74 9.89 -11.95 12.68
C CYS A 74 9.32 -11.51 14.04
N TYR A 75 8.08 -11.07 14.05
CA TYR A 75 7.43 -10.58 15.27
C TYR A 75 7.35 -11.65 16.37
N VAL A 76 7.13 -12.90 16.00
CA VAL A 76 6.94 -13.99 16.96
C VAL A 76 8.27 -14.44 17.59
N SER A 77 9.30 -14.63 16.75
CA SER A 77 10.61 -15.10 17.25
C SER A 77 11.51 -13.96 17.73
N GLN A 78 11.15 -12.70 17.44
CA GLN A 78 11.93 -11.49 17.71
C GLN A 78 13.35 -11.52 17.08
N LYS A 79 13.54 -12.38 16.10
CA LYS A 79 14.85 -12.54 15.42
C LYS A 79 14.81 -11.88 14.05
N LYS A 80 15.94 -11.33 13.65
CA LYS A 80 16.18 -10.96 12.26
C LYS A 80 16.12 -12.23 11.42
N SER A 81 15.19 -12.30 10.50
CA SER A 81 14.98 -13.50 9.69
C SER A 81 14.37 -13.13 8.34
N ASN A 82 14.43 -14.09 7.42
CA ASN A 82 13.72 -13.96 6.17
C ASN A 82 12.21 -14.09 6.41
N THR A 83 11.53 -12.96 6.51
CA THR A 83 10.08 -12.91 6.72
C THR A 83 9.33 -13.23 5.42
N HIS A 84 8.22 -13.96 5.53
CA HIS A 84 7.43 -14.42 4.39
C HIS A 84 5.97 -14.01 4.45
N PHE A 85 5.46 -13.79 5.66
CA PHE A 85 4.04 -13.57 5.88
C PHE A 85 3.78 -12.29 6.66
N ILE A 86 2.57 -11.76 6.49
CA ILE A 86 2.02 -10.63 7.27
C ILE A 86 0.83 -11.14 8.04
N SER A 87 0.78 -10.86 9.34
CA SER A 87 -0.38 -11.15 10.18
C SER A 87 -1.52 -10.17 9.86
N PRO A 88 -2.72 -10.66 9.46
CA PRO A 88 -3.88 -9.79 9.25
C PRO A 88 -4.34 -9.07 10.52
N ARG A 89 -3.94 -9.59 11.69
CA ARG A 89 -4.31 -8.99 12.96
C ARG A 89 -3.52 -7.72 13.26
N THR A 90 -2.22 -7.72 12.99
CA THR A 90 -1.29 -6.67 13.47
C THR A 90 -0.51 -5.98 12.36
N GLY A 91 -0.47 -6.52 11.14
CA GLY A 91 0.43 -6.05 10.09
C GLY A 91 1.90 -6.45 10.30
N ASN A 92 2.20 -7.19 11.35
CA ASN A 92 3.58 -7.59 11.65
C ASN A 92 4.02 -8.77 10.78
N ALA A 93 5.31 -8.77 10.44
CA ALA A 93 5.91 -9.82 9.65
C ALA A 93 6.19 -11.09 10.45
N VAL A 94 6.03 -12.22 9.79
CA VAL A 94 6.27 -13.56 10.33
C VAL A 94 7.20 -14.32 9.39
N SER A 95 8.19 -15.03 9.94
CA SER A 95 9.09 -15.88 9.17
C SER A 95 8.37 -17.10 8.59
N PHE A 96 8.95 -17.70 7.57
CA PHE A 96 8.41 -18.93 6.97
C PHE A 96 8.25 -20.04 8.00
N GLU A 97 9.30 -20.30 8.80
CA GLU A 97 9.33 -21.38 9.78
C GLU A 97 8.19 -21.28 10.81
N VAL A 98 7.89 -20.07 11.26
CA VAL A 98 6.82 -19.82 12.23
C VAL A 98 5.44 -19.85 11.56
N GLY A 99 5.33 -19.25 10.37
CA GLY A 99 4.04 -19.03 9.71
C GLY A 99 3.55 -20.20 8.85
N LYS A 100 4.42 -21.14 8.45
CA LYS A 100 4.07 -22.21 7.48
C LYS A 100 2.82 -23.02 7.84
N LYS A 101 2.64 -23.30 9.12
CA LYS A 101 1.44 -24.04 9.60
C LYS A 101 0.16 -23.22 9.55
N LEU A 102 0.27 -21.90 9.52
CA LEU A 102 -0.84 -20.93 9.52
C LEU A 102 -0.92 -20.14 8.21
N ALA A 103 -0.21 -20.56 7.17
CA ALA A 103 -0.09 -19.82 5.91
C ALA A 103 -1.45 -19.46 5.31
N HIS A 104 -2.49 -20.30 5.47
CA HIS A 104 -3.85 -20.05 5.03
C HIS A 104 -4.56 -18.91 5.77
N LYS A 105 -4.02 -18.45 6.89
CA LYS A 105 -4.54 -17.32 7.71
C LYS A 105 -3.66 -16.06 7.62
N LEU A 106 -2.59 -16.12 6.87
CA LEU A 106 -1.61 -15.04 6.75
C LEU A 106 -1.55 -14.56 5.31
N PHE A 107 -1.22 -13.28 5.13
CA PHE A 107 -0.87 -12.78 3.80
C PHE A 107 0.58 -13.13 3.48
N ARG A 108 0.84 -13.55 2.26
CA ARG A 108 2.21 -13.61 1.75
C ARG A 108 2.73 -12.19 1.56
N ILE A 109 3.98 -11.92 1.93
CA ILE A 109 4.60 -10.61 1.69
C ILE A 109 4.93 -10.47 0.21
N PRO A 110 4.35 -9.49 -0.51
CA PRO A 110 4.77 -9.16 -1.87
C PRO A 110 6.21 -8.65 -1.89
N LEU A 111 6.99 -9.02 -2.90
CA LEU A 111 8.37 -8.57 -3.02
C LEU A 111 8.50 -7.05 -3.10
N CYS A 112 7.57 -6.39 -3.80
CA CYS A 112 7.55 -4.93 -3.88
C CYS A 112 7.44 -4.25 -2.50
N MET A 113 6.74 -4.83 -1.55
CA MET A 113 6.65 -4.29 -0.18
C MET A 113 7.95 -4.52 0.62
N LYS A 114 8.68 -5.59 0.31
CA LYS A 114 9.89 -5.98 1.04
C LYS A 114 11.14 -5.29 0.48
N GLU A 115 11.28 -5.26 -0.84
CA GLU A 115 12.46 -4.76 -1.56
C GLU A 115 12.30 -3.30 -2.00
N GLY A 116 11.09 -2.74 -1.90
CA GLY A 116 10.72 -1.41 -2.32
C GLY A 116 10.03 -1.36 -3.68
N PHE A 117 9.09 -0.42 -3.81
CA PHE A 117 8.27 -0.25 -5.01
C PHE A 117 9.00 0.36 -6.21
N GLN A 118 10.30 0.56 -6.13
CA GLN A 118 11.10 1.17 -7.20
C GLN A 118 11.68 0.15 -8.20
N LYS A 119 11.58 -1.15 -7.91
CA LYS A 119 12.07 -2.23 -8.76
C LYS A 119 10.91 -2.89 -9.50
N ASN A 120 11.21 -3.58 -10.59
CA ASN A 120 10.25 -4.18 -11.53
C ASN A 120 9.43 -5.36 -10.94
N TYR A 121 8.77 -5.14 -9.81
CA TYR A 121 7.90 -6.12 -9.15
C TYR A 121 6.41 -5.82 -9.44
N TYR A 122 6.09 -5.48 -10.67
CA TYR A 122 4.73 -5.07 -11.05
C TYR A 122 3.68 -6.16 -10.81
N GLU A 123 4.07 -7.42 -10.96
CA GLU A 123 3.20 -8.57 -10.70
C GLU A 123 2.72 -8.61 -9.24
N ASP A 124 3.53 -8.08 -8.32
CA ASP A 124 3.21 -8.03 -6.90
C ASP A 124 2.32 -6.84 -6.49
N TYR A 125 2.11 -5.87 -7.37
CA TYR A 125 1.38 -4.65 -7.04
C TYR A 125 -0.08 -4.91 -6.68
N LEU A 126 -0.74 -5.84 -7.37
CA LEU A 126 -2.11 -6.23 -7.05
C LEU A 126 -2.23 -6.82 -5.65
N ASP A 127 -1.28 -7.65 -5.24
CA ASP A 127 -1.29 -8.24 -3.90
C ASP A 127 -0.98 -7.19 -2.84
N ALA A 128 -0.04 -6.27 -3.09
CA ALA A 128 0.20 -5.13 -2.21
C ALA A 128 -1.05 -4.24 -2.07
N MET A 129 -1.76 -3.96 -3.17
CA MET A 129 -3.02 -3.21 -3.15
C MET A 129 -4.09 -3.89 -2.31
N LYS A 130 -4.24 -5.22 -2.43
CA LYS A 130 -5.22 -6.01 -1.66
C LYS A 130 -4.89 -5.97 -0.17
N ILE A 131 -3.61 -6.11 0.19
CA ILE A 131 -3.15 -6.07 1.58
C ILE A 131 -3.39 -4.68 2.17
N ASN A 132 -2.98 -3.62 1.48
CA ASN A 132 -3.21 -2.26 1.95
C ASN A 132 -4.71 -1.97 2.11
N LEU A 133 -5.55 -2.36 1.14
CA LEU A 133 -7.00 -2.20 1.22
C LEU A 133 -7.59 -2.91 2.44
N PHE A 134 -7.12 -4.12 2.74
CA PHE A 134 -7.56 -4.86 3.92
C PHE A 134 -7.33 -4.04 5.20
N PHE A 135 -6.13 -3.49 5.37
CA PHE A 135 -5.81 -2.70 6.57
C PHE A 135 -6.53 -1.35 6.60
N LEU A 136 -6.69 -0.66 5.46
CA LEU A 136 -7.48 0.57 5.38
C LEU A 136 -8.93 0.34 5.83
N LYS A 137 -9.57 -0.73 5.35
CA LYS A 137 -10.92 -1.09 5.76
C LYS A 137 -11.00 -1.47 7.24
N LYS A 138 -9.97 -2.11 7.75
CA LYS A 138 -9.89 -2.52 9.15
C LYS A 138 -9.79 -1.32 10.09
N ILE A 139 -9.05 -0.27 9.75
CA ILE A 139 -8.94 0.96 10.55
C ILE A 139 -10.31 1.61 10.72
N LEU A 140 -11.10 1.68 9.65
CA LEU A 140 -12.42 2.31 9.67
C LEU A 140 -13.54 1.35 10.14
N ASP A 141 -13.20 0.12 10.51
CA ASP A 141 -14.15 -0.95 10.89
C ASP A 141 -15.30 -1.11 9.87
N ASN A 142 -14.97 -0.95 8.59
CA ASN A 142 -15.96 -0.99 7.51
C ASN A 142 -15.48 -1.84 6.34
N LYS A 143 -15.94 -3.09 6.31
CA LYS A 143 -15.59 -4.06 5.25
C LYS A 143 -16.16 -3.69 3.87
N ASN A 144 -17.27 -2.96 3.85
CA ASN A 144 -17.96 -2.57 2.62
C ASN A 144 -17.52 -1.20 2.08
N LEU A 145 -16.54 -0.58 2.74
CA LEU A 145 -16.01 0.71 2.33
C LEU A 145 -15.43 0.64 0.92
N LYS A 146 -15.81 1.59 0.10
CA LYS A 146 -15.25 1.80 -1.24
C LYS A 146 -14.44 3.09 -1.26
N PHE A 147 -13.35 3.06 -1.99
CA PHE A 147 -12.51 4.21 -2.26
C PHE A 147 -12.64 4.55 -3.74
N ILE A 148 -13.35 5.64 -4.06
CA ILE A 148 -13.75 5.95 -5.44
C ILE A 148 -12.53 6.10 -6.34
N TYR A 149 -11.57 6.92 -5.94
CA TYR A 149 -10.37 7.20 -6.74
C TYR A 149 -9.32 6.09 -6.63
N ARG A 150 -9.12 5.54 -5.45
CA ARG A 150 -8.19 4.43 -5.24
C ARG A 150 -8.58 3.19 -6.05
N ASP A 151 -9.87 2.87 -6.10
CA ASP A 151 -10.38 1.69 -6.79
C ASP A 151 -10.20 1.79 -8.32
N GLN A 152 -10.03 2.98 -8.88
CA GLN A 152 -9.68 3.18 -10.30
C GLN A 152 -8.31 2.60 -10.64
N ILE A 153 -7.31 2.79 -9.76
CA ILE A 153 -5.98 2.18 -9.94
C ILE A 153 -6.10 0.65 -9.93
N PHE A 154 -6.88 0.11 -9.01
CA PHE A 154 -7.07 -1.33 -8.88
C PHE A 154 -7.73 -1.93 -10.13
N LYS A 155 -8.75 -1.28 -10.65
CA LYS A 155 -9.44 -1.69 -11.89
C LYS A 155 -8.49 -1.74 -13.07
N TYR A 156 -7.67 -0.71 -13.23
CA TYR A 156 -6.67 -0.65 -14.30
C TYR A 156 -5.73 -1.87 -14.30
N TYR A 157 -5.27 -2.33 -13.12
CA TYR A 157 -4.38 -3.49 -13.01
C TYR A 157 -5.08 -4.84 -13.15
N ASN A 158 -6.38 -4.92 -12.91
CA ASN A 158 -7.16 -6.14 -13.13
C ASN A 158 -7.56 -6.35 -14.60
N ASP A 159 -7.60 -5.28 -15.39
CA ASP A 159 -7.99 -5.32 -16.80
C ASP A 159 -6.77 -5.56 -17.72
N LEU A 160 -5.56 -5.70 -17.17
CA LEU A 160 -4.32 -6.09 -17.86
C LEU A 160 -4.10 -7.59 -17.77
#